data_4f55f4978bd134672019212a48e44aa9
#
_entry.id   4f55f4978bd134672019212a48e44aa9
#
_cell.length_a   1.000
_cell.length_b   1.000
_cell.length_c   1.000
_cell.angle_alpha   90.00
_cell.angle_beta   90.00
_cell.angle_gamma   90.00
#
_symmetry.space_group_name_H-M   'P 1'
#
loop_
_entity.id
_entity.type
_entity.pdbx_description
1 polymer ?
#
loop_
_entity_poly.entity_id
_entity_poly.type
_entity_poly.pdbx_seq_one_letter_code
_entity_poly.pdbx_strand_id
1 'polypeptide(L)'
;MYPSLRGKRVLVTGGGSGIGAGIVEEFARQNADVTFVDILNGESDAIAARTGAKFSRVDLTDIGATTQCIRRFIDADGPFDVLVNNAANDDRHKFDEVTEEYWNDRLNVNLKHQFFCAQAVAPGMREKGRGSIVNMGSISWHLALPDLVLYQTCKAAIEGLTRAMARELGRDNIRVNCVVPGNIKTPRQMQWYTPEAEAELVKAQCIQHRLEPRDVAALVTFLASDDARGMTGHEYFVDAGWR
;
A
#
# COMPACT_ATOMS: atom_id res chain seq x y z
N MET A 1 -17.95 -4.00 9.83
CA MET A 1 -18.14 -3.42 8.48
C MET A 1 -18.28 -1.91 8.60
N TYR A 2 -17.72 -1.16 7.65
CA TYR A 2 -17.80 0.29 7.60
C TYR A 2 -18.85 0.71 6.56
N PRO A 3 -20.06 1.12 6.96
CA PRO A 3 -21.13 1.46 5.99
C PRO A 3 -20.73 2.55 4.98
N SER A 4 -19.82 3.44 5.39
CA SER A 4 -19.29 4.52 4.55
C SER A 4 -18.43 4.04 3.38
N LEU A 5 -17.96 2.79 3.39
CA LEU A 5 -17.16 2.22 2.30
C LEU A 5 -18.01 1.59 1.19
N ARG A 6 -19.31 1.34 1.44
CA ARG A 6 -20.20 0.74 0.43
C ARG A 6 -20.27 1.63 -0.81
N GLY A 7 -19.96 1.05 -1.97
CA GLY A 7 -19.95 1.74 -3.27
C GLY A 7 -18.86 2.79 -3.46
N LYS A 8 -17.92 2.94 -2.49
CA LYS A 8 -16.73 3.78 -2.68
C LYS A 8 -15.84 3.16 -3.74
N ARG A 9 -15.33 4.00 -4.63
CA ARG A 9 -14.36 3.61 -5.63
C ARG A 9 -12.96 3.61 -5.03
N VAL A 10 -12.33 2.45 -5.03
CA VAL A 10 -11.02 2.21 -4.40
C VAL A 10 -10.00 1.78 -5.45
N LEU A 11 -8.85 2.43 -5.47
CA LEU A 11 -7.67 2.02 -6.25
C LEU A 11 -6.61 1.43 -5.31
N VAL A 12 -6.16 0.21 -5.59
CA VAL A 12 -5.06 -0.45 -4.86
C VAL A 12 -3.90 -0.73 -5.82
N THR A 13 -2.69 -0.29 -5.49
CA THR A 13 -1.48 -0.68 -6.22
C THR A 13 -0.86 -1.94 -5.60
N GLY A 14 -0.39 -2.88 -6.44
CA GLY A 14 0.17 -4.14 -5.98
C GLY A 14 -0.89 -5.04 -5.33
N GLY A 15 -2.10 -5.11 -5.92
CA GLY A 15 -3.25 -5.83 -5.37
C GLY A 15 -3.27 -7.33 -5.65
N GLY A 16 -2.33 -7.86 -6.43
CA GLY A 16 -2.34 -9.25 -6.91
C GLY A 16 -1.83 -10.28 -5.90
N SER A 17 -1.10 -9.88 -4.86
CA SER A 17 -0.53 -10.82 -3.90
C SER A 17 -0.35 -10.22 -2.50
N GLY A 18 -0.05 -11.06 -1.51
CA GLY A 18 0.36 -10.68 -0.17
C GLY A 18 -0.59 -9.69 0.52
N ILE A 19 -0.04 -8.60 1.06
CA ILE A 19 -0.80 -7.56 1.76
C ILE A 19 -1.82 -6.92 0.83
N GLY A 20 -1.43 -6.62 -0.42
CA GLY A 20 -2.31 -5.99 -1.41
C GLY A 20 -3.53 -6.83 -1.74
N ALA A 21 -3.38 -8.15 -1.90
CA ALA A 21 -4.49 -9.07 -2.10
C ALA A 21 -5.45 -9.05 -0.91
N GLY A 22 -4.93 -9.10 0.33
CA GLY A 22 -5.75 -8.98 1.52
C GLY A 22 -6.52 -7.64 1.61
N ILE A 23 -5.92 -6.56 1.14
CA ILE A 23 -6.57 -5.24 1.08
C ILE A 23 -7.70 -5.24 0.05
N VAL A 24 -7.46 -5.79 -1.16
CA VAL A 24 -8.50 -5.91 -2.21
C VAL A 24 -9.68 -6.74 -1.70
N GLU A 25 -9.42 -7.90 -1.09
CA GLU A 25 -10.44 -8.77 -0.51
C GLU A 25 -11.24 -8.07 0.59
N GLU A 26 -10.59 -7.34 1.47
CA GLU A 26 -11.26 -6.65 2.56
C GLU A 26 -12.16 -5.53 2.04
N PHE A 27 -11.70 -4.70 1.08
CA PHE A 27 -12.56 -3.69 0.47
C PHE A 27 -13.74 -4.29 -0.29
N ALA A 28 -13.53 -5.40 -1.01
CA ALA A 28 -14.64 -6.12 -1.66
C ALA A 28 -15.66 -6.62 -0.63
N ARG A 29 -15.21 -7.16 0.52
CA ARG A 29 -16.07 -7.56 1.63
C ARG A 29 -16.87 -6.40 2.24
N GLN A 30 -16.32 -5.17 2.19
CA GLN A 30 -17.01 -3.94 2.57
C GLN A 30 -18.01 -3.44 1.49
N ASN A 31 -18.17 -4.16 0.38
CA ASN A 31 -18.96 -3.78 -0.79
C ASN A 31 -18.49 -2.47 -1.47
N ALA A 32 -17.20 -2.21 -1.47
CA ALA A 32 -16.59 -1.16 -2.27
C ALA A 32 -16.43 -1.59 -3.74
N ASP A 33 -16.39 -0.64 -4.68
CA ASP A 33 -16.02 -0.87 -6.08
C ASP A 33 -14.49 -0.80 -6.20
N VAL A 34 -13.85 -1.97 -6.22
CA VAL A 34 -12.40 -2.08 -6.15
C VAL A 34 -11.80 -2.23 -7.54
N THR A 35 -10.82 -1.37 -7.81
CA THR A 35 -9.90 -1.50 -8.95
C THR A 35 -8.49 -1.70 -8.39
N PHE A 36 -7.72 -2.61 -8.96
CA PHE A 36 -6.32 -2.74 -8.60
C PHE A 36 -5.41 -2.92 -9.80
N VAL A 37 -4.16 -2.54 -9.61
CA VAL A 37 -3.09 -2.69 -10.61
C VAL A 37 -1.96 -3.52 -10.01
N ASP A 38 -1.35 -4.36 -10.85
CA ASP A 38 -0.21 -5.20 -10.48
C ASP A 38 0.61 -5.54 -11.72
N ILE A 39 1.84 -6.00 -11.55
CA ILE A 39 2.67 -6.54 -12.63
C ILE A 39 2.40 -8.05 -12.85
N LEU A 40 1.88 -8.76 -11.83
CA LEU A 40 1.58 -10.19 -11.85
C LEU A 40 0.21 -10.45 -12.49
N ASN A 41 0.14 -11.37 -13.46
CA ASN A 41 -1.12 -11.71 -14.13
C ASN A 41 -1.92 -12.78 -13.37
N GLY A 42 -1.41 -14.01 -13.30
CA GLY A 42 -2.19 -15.17 -12.82
C GLY A 42 -2.77 -15.02 -11.41
N GLU A 43 -1.97 -14.54 -10.46
CA GLU A 43 -2.42 -14.25 -9.11
C GLU A 43 -3.48 -13.15 -9.10
N SER A 44 -3.28 -12.10 -9.89
CA SER A 44 -4.21 -10.97 -10.00
C SER A 44 -5.54 -11.39 -10.62
N ASP A 45 -5.52 -12.21 -11.66
CA ASP A 45 -6.74 -12.76 -12.27
C ASP A 45 -7.55 -13.59 -11.27
N ALA A 46 -6.88 -14.39 -10.43
CA ALA A 46 -7.52 -15.16 -9.38
C ALA A 46 -8.15 -14.27 -8.29
N ILE A 47 -7.47 -13.17 -7.90
CA ILE A 47 -8.03 -12.17 -6.97
C ILE A 47 -9.25 -11.49 -7.59
N ALA A 48 -9.15 -11.02 -8.83
CA ALA A 48 -10.25 -10.38 -9.55
C ALA A 48 -11.48 -11.29 -9.64
N ALA A 49 -11.29 -12.56 -10.01
CA ALA A 49 -12.37 -13.53 -10.15
C ALA A 49 -13.12 -13.79 -8.83
N ARG A 50 -12.41 -13.91 -7.68
CA ARG A 50 -13.08 -14.21 -6.40
C ARG A 50 -13.63 -12.98 -5.68
N THR A 51 -13.17 -11.77 -6.02
CA THR A 51 -13.62 -10.54 -5.37
C THR A 51 -14.58 -9.69 -6.20
N GLY A 52 -14.62 -9.91 -7.51
CA GLY A 52 -15.32 -9.04 -8.47
C GLY A 52 -14.57 -7.72 -8.74
N ALA A 53 -13.36 -7.56 -8.22
CA ALA A 53 -12.55 -6.37 -8.44
C ALA A 53 -12.05 -6.28 -9.88
N LYS A 54 -11.89 -5.06 -10.40
CA LYS A 54 -11.31 -4.80 -11.72
C LYS A 54 -9.79 -4.84 -11.62
N PHE A 55 -9.14 -5.59 -12.52
CA PHE A 55 -7.69 -5.70 -12.61
C PHE A 55 -7.15 -5.08 -13.90
N SER A 56 -6.01 -4.40 -13.80
CA SER A 56 -5.20 -4.05 -14.96
C SER A 56 -3.73 -4.30 -14.69
N ARG A 57 -3.06 -4.98 -15.62
CA ARG A 57 -1.61 -5.15 -15.54
C ARG A 57 -0.90 -3.84 -15.86
N VAL A 58 -0.07 -3.36 -14.95
CA VAL A 58 0.73 -2.14 -15.09
C VAL A 58 2.06 -2.30 -14.36
N ASP A 59 3.15 -1.92 -15.01
CA ASP A 59 4.43 -1.70 -14.36
C ASP A 59 4.45 -0.28 -13.79
N LEU A 60 4.47 -0.17 -12.46
CA LEU A 60 4.42 1.11 -11.76
C LEU A 60 5.73 1.92 -11.87
N THR A 61 6.80 1.33 -12.38
CA THR A 61 8.04 2.06 -12.69
C THR A 61 7.88 2.94 -13.93
N ASP A 62 6.97 2.57 -14.85
CA ASP A 62 6.51 3.41 -15.96
C ASP A 62 5.38 4.33 -15.51
N ILE A 63 5.74 5.54 -15.12
CA ILE A 63 4.77 6.56 -14.65
C ILE A 63 3.79 6.96 -15.75
N GLY A 64 4.22 6.99 -17.01
CA GLY A 64 3.36 7.30 -18.15
C GLY A 64 2.23 6.28 -18.30
N ALA A 65 2.59 5.00 -18.38
CA ALA A 65 1.63 3.89 -18.44
C ALA A 65 0.73 3.85 -17.19
N THR A 66 1.29 4.07 -16.00
CA THR A 66 0.55 4.09 -14.74
C THR A 66 -0.52 5.18 -14.73
N THR A 67 -0.15 6.42 -15.03
CA THR A 67 -1.10 7.54 -15.03
C THR A 67 -2.15 7.41 -16.12
N GLN A 68 -1.79 6.90 -17.30
CA GLN A 68 -2.74 6.61 -18.37
C GLN A 68 -3.75 5.52 -17.95
N CYS A 69 -3.28 4.46 -17.30
CA CYS A 69 -4.15 3.40 -16.79
C CYS A 69 -5.16 3.95 -15.75
N ILE A 70 -4.70 4.74 -14.79
CA ILE A 70 -5.56 5.36 -13.77
C ILE A 70 -6.61 6.27 -14.44
N ARG A 71 -6.22 7.10 -15.42
CA ARG A 71 -7.12 7.98 -16.15
C ARG A 71 -8.20 7.20 -16.89
N ARG A 72 -7.86 6.10 -17.56
CA ARG A 72 -8.86 5.25 -18.23
C ARG A 72 -9.95 4.75 -17.27
N PHE A 73 -9.59 4.35 -16.05
CA PHE A 73 -10.57 3.95 -15.04
C PHE A 73 -11.41 5.14 -14.52
N ILE A 74 -10.81 6.33 -14.42
CA ILE A 74 -11.54 7.54 -14.03
C ILE A 74 -12.53 7.94 -15.13
N ASP A 75 -12.10 7.90 -16.38
CA ASP A 75 -12.95 8.27 -17.53
C ASP A 75 -14.12 7.29 -17.72
N ALA A 76 -13.91 6.00 -17.46
CA ALA A 76 -14.93 4.96 -17.62
C ALA A 76 -15.94 4.95 -16.46
N ASP A 77 -15.48 5.09 -15.24
CA ASP A 77 -16.29 4.79 -14.05
C ASP A 77 -16.40 5.98 -13.07
N GLY A 78 -15.70 7.09 -13.34
CA GLY A 78 -15.66 8.27 -12.46
C GLY A 78 -14.46 8.27 -11.48
N PRO A 79 -14.31 9.33 -10.67
CA PRO A 79 -13.14 9.51 -9.79
C PRO A 79 -13.12 8.54 -8.60
N PHE A 80 -11.91 8.15 -8.17
CA PHE A 80 -11.69 7.34 -6.98
C PHE A 80 -11.96 8.12 -5.69
N ASP A 81 -12.49 7.43 -4.67
CA ASP A 81 -12.68 7.96 -3.31
C ASP A 81 -11.49 7.60 -2.41
N VAL A 82 -10.84 6.47 -2.71
CA VAL A 82 -9.73 5.92 -1.92
C VAL A 82 -8.60 5.50 -2.85
N LEU A 83 -7.37 5.82 -2.45
CA LEU A 83 -6.14 5.27 -3.03
C LEU A 83 -5.36 4.54 -1.94
N VAL A 84 -4.94 3.30 -2.23
CA VAL A 84 -3.99 2.57 -1.40
C VAL A 84 -2.71 2.32 -2.20
N ASN A 85 -1.64 3.02 -1.84
CA ASN A 85 -0.30 2.88 -2.40
C ASN A 85 0.43 1.73 -1.69
N ASN A 86 0.19 0.48 -2.12
CA ASN A 86 0.74 -0.70 -1.47
C ASN A 86 1.92 -1.34 -2.22
N ALA A 87 1.99 -1.23 -3.55
CA ALA A 87 3.04 -1.87 -4.33
C ALA A 87 4.44 -1.52 -3.82
N ALA A 88 5.28 -2.53 -3.68
CA ALA A 88 6.68 -2.41 -3.26
C ALA A 88 7.47 -3.67 -3.59
N ASN A 89 8.79 -3.54 -3.57
CA ASN A 89 9.72 -4.65 -3.72
C ASN A 89 10.87 -4.50 -2.72
N ASP A 90 11.00 -5.48 -1.81
CA ASP A 90 11.98 -5.55 -0.74
C ASP A 90 13.19 -6.45 -1.07
N ASP A 91 13.59 -6.50 -2.34
CA ASP A 91 14.79 -7.26 -2.74
C ASP A 91 16.00 -6.81 -1.95
N ARG A 92 16.69 -7.80 -1.39
CA ARG A 92 17.89 -7.57 -0.59
C ARG A 92 19.09 -7.30 -1.48
N HIS A 93 19.99 -6.45 -0.99
CA HIS A 93 21.21 -6.08 -1.71
C HIS A 93 22.33 -5.74 -0.73
N LYS A 94 23.59 -5.95 -1.17
CA LYS A 94 24.75 -5.50 -0.42
C LYS A 94 25.03 -4.04 -0.70
N PHE A 95 25.47 -3.30 0.33
CA PHE A 95 25.76 -1.88 0.22
C PHE A 95 26.75 -1.56 -0.90
N ASP A 96 27.86 -2.33 -0.98
CA ASP A 96 28.94 -2.11 -1.93
C ASP A 96 28.60 -2.53 -3.38
N GLU A 97 27.47 -3.23 -3.60
CA GLU A 97 27.03 -3.73 -4.91
C GLU A 97 25.99 -2.81 -5.58
N VAL A 98 25.56 -1.74 -4.91
CA VAL A 98 24.55 -0.83 -5.43
C VAL A 98 25.11 0.02 -6.57
N THR A 99 24.56 -0.13 -7.76
CA THR A 99 24.82 0.73 -8.92
C THR A 99 23.79 1.87 -8.98
N GLU A 100 24.09 2.91 -9.76
CA GLU A 100 23.14 4.01 -10.00
C GLU A 100 21.84 3.50 -10.66
N GLU A 101 21.95 2.54 -11.58
CA GLU A 101 20.79 1.93 -12.23
C GLU A 101 19.90 1.19 -11.21
N TYR A 102 20.51 0.35 -10.34
CA TYR A 102 19.80 -0.33 -9.28
C TYR A 102 19.16 0.64 -8.29
N TRP A 103 19.88 1.71 -7.92
CA TRP A 103 19.34 2.80 -7.10
C TRP A 103 18.06 3.38 -7.72
N ASN A 104 18.12 3.81 -8.97
CA ASN A 104 17.00 4.41 -9.68
C ASN A 104 15.81 3.45 -9.77
N ASP A 105 16.05 2.18 -10.07
CA ASP A 105 15.01 1.16 -10.12
C ASP A 105 14.32 0.98 -8.75
N ARG A 106 15.11 0.86 -7.66
CA ARG A 106 14.54 0.70 -6.31
C ARG A 106 13.70 1.89 -5.87
N LEU A 107 14.12 3.12 -6.18
CA LEU A 107 13.33 4.32 -5.88
C LEU A 107 12.07 4.39 -6.75
N ASN A 108 12.16 4.02 -8.01
CA ASN A 108 11.01 4.00 -8.91
C ASN A 108 9.92 3.03 -8.41
N VAL A 109 10.30 1.80 -8.03
CA VAL A 109 9.35 0.76 -7.62
C VAL A 109 8.83 0.94 -6.19
N ASN A 110 9.57 1.63 -5.29
CA ASN A 110 9.19 1.71 -3.88
C ASN A 110 8.65 3.08 -3.44
N LEU A 111 8.96 4.17 -4.16
CA LEU A 111 8.63 5.53 -3.72
C LEU A 111 7.92 6.34 -4.80
N LYS A 112 8.52 6.45 -5.99
CA LYS A 112 8.10 7.39 -7.02
C LYS A 112 6.65 7.23 -7.44
N HIS A 113 6.20 5.99 -7.67
CA HIS A 113 4.83 5.73 -8.11
C HIS A 113 3.78 6.19 -7.08
N GLN A 114 4.08 6.17 -5.78
CA GLN A 114 3.12 6.58 -4.76
C GLN A 114 2.73 8.05 -4.90
N PHE A 115 3.70 8.92 -5.18
CA PHE A 115 3.43 10.32 -5.46
C PHE A 115 2.57 10.50 -6.72
N PHE A 116 2.93 9.84 -7.84
CA PHE A 116 2.23 10.04 -9.11
C PHE A 116 0.84 9.39 -9.15
N CYS A 117 0.63 8.28 -8.45
CA CYS A 117 -0.71 7.72 -8.25
C CYS A 117 -1.60 8.70 -7.46
N ALA A 118 -1.08 9.29 -6.38
CA ALA A 118 -1.79 10.30 -5.61
C ALA A 118 -2.11 11.56 -6.46
N GLN A 119 -1.13 12.02 -7.25
CA GLN A 119 -1.33 13.16 -8.16
C GLN A 119 -2.40 12.87 -9.22
N ALA A 120 -2.50 11.63 -9.71
CA ALA A 120 -3.48 11.24 -10.71
C ALA A 120 -4.93 11.19 -10.17
N VAL A 121 -5.12 10.81 -8.89
CA VAL A 121 -6.46 10.69 -8.30
C VAL A 121 -6.93 11.96 -7.59
N ALA A 122 -6.00 12.81 -7.13
CA ALA A 122 -6.32 14.00 -6.34
C ALA A 122 -7.30 14.99 -7.01
N PRO A 123 -7.25 15.27 -8.33
CA PRO A 123 -8.22 16.14 -8.98
C PRO A 123 -9.66 15.69 -8.75
N GLY A 124 -9.97 14.42 -8.99
CA GLY A 124 -11.31 13.88 -8.78
C GLY A 124 -11.73 13.83 -7.30
N MET A 125 -10.79 13.63 -6.36
CA MET A 125 -11.07 13.75 -4.94
C MET A 125 -11.41 15.21 -4.55
N ARG A 126 -10.73 16.21 -5.15
CA ARG A 126 -11.06 17.65 -4.97
C ARG A 126 -12.45 17.96 -5.47
N GLU A 127 -12.83 17.50 -6.64
CA GLU A 127 -14.19 17.68 -7.21
C GLU A 127 -15.26 17.10 -6.28
N LYS A 128 -14.99 15.97 -5.62
CA LYS A 128 -15.88 15.36 -4.61
C LYS A 128 -15.83 16.09 -3.26
N GLY A 129 -14.86 16.97 -3.01
CA GLY A 129 -14.62 17.61 -1.70
C GLY A 129 -14.25 16.61 -0.61
N ARG A 130 -13.73 15.45 -0.96
CA ARG A 130 -13.30 14.38 -0.01
C ARG A 130 -12.43 13.35 -0.70
N GLY A 131 -11.55 12.72 0.08
CA GLY A 131 -10.73 11.60 -0.37
C GLY A 131 -9.94 10.96 0.78
N SER A 132 -9.46 9.75 0.56
CA SER A 132 -8.54 9.08 1.48
C SER A 132 -7.41 8.42 0.72
N ILE A 133 -6.17 8.76 1.08
CA ILE A 133 -4.95 8.15 0.54
C ILE A 133 -4.27 7.41 1.68
N VAL A 134 -3.98 6.13 1.50
CA VAL A 134 -3.23 5.29 2.44
C VAL A 134 -1.94 4.84 1.77
N ASN A 135 -0.82 5.30 2.29
CA ASN A 135 0.51 4.88 1.86
C ASN A 135 1.01 3.74 2.75
N MET A 136 1.81 2.83 2.18
CA MET A 136 2.37 1.71 2.93
C MET A 136 3.84 1.96 3.26
N GLY A 137 4.12 2.22 4.54
CA GLY A 137 5.45 2.25 5.13
C GLY A 137 6.02 0.86 5.36
N SER A 138 6.92 0.72 6.33
CA SER A 138 7.44 -0.56 6.80
C SER A 138 8.17 -0.38 8.14
N ILE A 139 8.04 -1.36 9.03
CA ILE A 139 8.83 -1.41 10.26
C ILE A 139 10.33 -1.58 10.00
N SER A 140 10.74 -2.03 8.81
CA SER A 140 12.13 -2.39 8.49
C SER A 140 13.12 -1.23 8.72
N TRP A 141 12.73 0.01 8.44
CA TRP A 141 13.60 1.16 8.67
C TRP A 141 13.67 1.55 10.16
N HIS A 142 12.61 1.31 10.92
CA HIS A 142 12.61 1.53 12.37
C HIS A 142 13.50 0.52 13.11
N LEU A 143 13.64 -0.70 12.55
CA LEU A 143 14.51 -1.76 13.08
C LEU A 143 15.93 -1.74 12.51
N ALA A 144 16.21 -0.89 11.50
CA ALA A 144 17.48 -0.83 10.79
C ALA A 144 17.97 -2.21 10.31
N LEU A 145 17.09 -2.99 9.66
CA LEU A 145 17.40 -4.33 9.19
C LEU A 145 18.54 -4.31 8.14
N PRO A 146 19.50 -5.24 8.16
CA PRO A 146 20.58 -5.27 7.18
C PRO A 146 20.10 -5.63 5.78
N ASP A 147 20.93 -5.33 4.77
CA ASP A 147 20.74 -5.68 3.35
C ASP A 147 19.48 -5.05 2.69
N LEU A 148 18.96 -3.94 3.22
CA LEU A 148 17.74 -3.27 2.76
C LEU A 148 17.86 -1.74 2.68
N VAL A 149 19.06 -1.20 2.49
CA VAL A 149 19.32 0.26 2.59
C VAL A 149 18.36 1.06 1.72
N LEU A 150 18.20 0.72 0.42
CA LEU A 150 17.36 1.48 -0.49
C LEU A 150 15.87 1.32 -0.19
N TYR A 151 15.44 0.11 0.16
CA TYR A 151 14.06 -0.14 0.57
C TYR A 151 13.69 0.66 1.82
N GLN A 152 14.54 0.63 2.85
CA GLN A 152 14.32 1.38 4.09
C GLN A 152 14.34 2.89 3.83
N THR A 153 15.25 3.38 2.99
CA THR A 153 15.28 4.80 2.57
C THR A 153 13.95 5.21 1.95
N CYS A 154 13.41 4.40 1.04
CA CYS A 154 12.09 4.66 0.46
C CYS A 154 10.98 4.63 1.50
N LYS A 155 11.00 3.65 2.42
CA LYS A 155 9.95 3.51 3.44
C LYS A 155 9.97 4.65 4.47
N ALA A 156 11.15 5.12 4.87
CA ALA A 156 11.29 6.35 5.66
C ALA A 156 10.78 7.59 4.90
N ALA A 157 11.14 7.70 3.60
CA ALA A 157 10.67 8.80 2.76
C ALA A 157 9.14 8.83 2.59
N ILE A 158 8.47 7.67 2.56
CA ILE A 158 6.99 7.57 2.48
C ILE A 158 6.31 8.19 3.70
N GLU A 159 6.87 8.06 4.89
CA GLU A 159 6.32 8.70 6.09
C GLU A 159 6.41 10.23 5.99
N GLY A 160 7.55 10.76 5.54
CA GLY A 160 7.71 12.18 5.24
C GLY A 160 6.77 12.66 4.12
N LEU A 161 6.66 11.89 3.03
CA LEU A 161 5.75 12.16 1.92
C LEU A 161 4.29 12.20 2.39
N THR A 162 3.88 11.27 3.24
CA THR A 162 2.54 11.21 3.81
C THR A 162 2.20 12.50 4.55
N ARG A 163 3.09 12.95 5.41
CA ARG A 163 2.91 14.18 6.19
C ARG A 163 2.83 15.43 5.31
N ALA A 164 3.71 15.53 4.31
CA ALA A 164 3.72 16.63 3.36
C ALA A 164 2.42 16.68 2.54
N MET A 165 2.01 15.53 1.97
CA MET A 165 0.77 15.42 1.19
C MET A 165 -0.48 15.71 2.04
N ALA A 166 -0.53 15.27 3.29
CA ALA A 166 -1.62 15.57 4.21
C ALA A 166 -1.77 17.09 4.42
N ARG A 167 -0.66 17.82 4.49
CA ARG A 167 -0.67 19.29 4.61
C ARG A 167 -1.17 19.97 3.35
N GLU A 168 -0.75 19.50 2.16
CA GLU A 168 -1.13 20.06 0.88
C GLU A 168 -2.60 19.78 0.53
N LEU A 169 -3.08 18.57 0.76
CA LEU A 169 -4.38 18.10 0.32
C LEU A 169 -5.48 18.25 1.38
N GLY A 170 -5.10 18.51 2.63
CA GLY A 170 -6.04 18.60 3.75
C GLY A 170 -7.07 19.72 3.61
N ARG A 171 -6.71 20.86 2.98
CA ARG A 171 -7.65 21.95 2.67
C ARG A 171 -8.78 21.53 1.71
N ASP A 172 -8.55 20.49 0.93
CA ASP A 172 -9.52 19.90 0.00
C ASP A 172 -10.28 18.73 0.66
N ASN A 173 -10.17 18.57 1.98
CA ASN A 173 -10.74 17.46 2.76
C ASN A 173 -10.27 16.07 2.30
N ILE A 174 -9.04 15.99 1.80
CA ILE A 174 -8.38 14.73 1.42
C ILE A 174 -7.42 14.35 2.54
N ARG A 175 -7.66 13.18 3.16
CA ARG A 175 -6.81 12.63 4.21
C ARG A 175 -5.69 11.79 3.62
N VAL A 176 -4.50 11.88 4.20
CA VAL A 176 -3.35 11.05 3.79
C VAL A 176 -2.72 10.45 5.04
N ASN A 177 -2.66 9.14 5.13
CA ASN A 177 -2.08 8.42 6.26
C ASN A 177 -1.12 7.33 5.78
N CYS A 178 -0.22 6.92 6.66
CA CYS A 178 0.72 5.82 6.42
C CYS A 178 0.37 4.64 7.33
N VAL A 179 0.25 3.44 6.76
CA VAL A 179 0.23 2.19 7.52
C VAL A 179 1.63 1.60 7.50
N VAL A 180 2.13 1.22 8.67
CA VAL A 180 3.47 0.66 8.87
C VAL A 180 3.33 -0.80 9.30
N PRO A 181 3.36 -1.76 8.34
CA PRO A 181 3.30 -3.18 8.67
C PRO A 181 4.58 -3.67 9.32
N GLY A 182 4.42 -4.58 10.27
CA GLY A 182 5.49 -5.46 10.74
C GLY A 182 5.81 -6.56 9.75
N ASN A 183 6.26 -7.71 10.25
CA ASN A 183 6.52 -8.87 9.41
C ASN A 183 5.23 -9.66 9.16
N ILE A 184 4.64 -9.45 8.01
CA ILE A 184 3.37 -10.06 7.61
C ILE A 184 3.62 -11.38 6.89
N LYS A 185 2.93 -12.43 7.30
CA LYS A 185 3.01 -13.75 6.66
C LYS A 185 2.41 -13.72 5.27
N THR A 186 3.27 -13.55 4.26
CA THR A 186 2.90 -13.55 2.84
C THR A 186 3.66 -14.66 2.11
N PRO A 187 3.17 -15.15 0.95
CA PRO A 187 3.89 -16.13 0.14
C PRO A 187 5.33 -15.72 -0.16
N ARG A 188 5.57 -14.42 -0.43
CA ARG A 188 6.91 -13.88 -0.67
C ARG A 188 7.79 -13.99 0.58
N GLN A 189 7.30 -13.60 1.75
CA GLN A 189 8.07 -13.63 3.00
C GLN A 189 8.39 -15.07 3.43
N MET A 190 7.47 -16.00 3.22
CA MET A 190 7.66 -17.40 3.57
C MET A 190 8.80 -18.11 2.82
N GLN A 191 9.28 -17.55 1.71
CA GLN A 191 10.44 -18.07 0.98
C GLN A 191 11.76 -17.87 1.74
N TRP A 192 11.78 -16.94 2.70
CA TRP A 192 13.00 -16.54 3.42
C TRP A 192 13.07 -17.07 4.85
N TYR A 193 12.00 -17.64 5.38
CA TYR A 193 11.96 -18.07 6.79
C TYR A 193 12.02 -19.57 6.97
N THR A 194 12.91 -20.00 7.87
CA THR A 194 12.86 -21.33 8.48
C THR A 194 11.89 -21.31 9.67
N PRO A 195 11.43 -22.48 10.15
CA PRO A 195 10.59 -22.54 11.36
C PRO A 195 11.23 -21.86 12.58
N GLU A 196 12.55 -21.97 12.72
CA GLU A 196 13.31 -21.35 13.82
C GLU A 196 13.31 -19.82 13.70
N ALA A 197 13.55 -19.30 12.49
CA ALA A 197 13.50 -17.85 12.22
C ALA A 197 12.09 -17.28 12.43
N GLU A 198 11.03 -18.02 12.09
CA GLU A 198 9.66 -17.64 12.42
C GLU A 198 9.40 -17.59 13.93
N ALA A 199 9.90 -18.58 14.68
CA ALA A 199 9.76 -18.62 16.13
C ALA A 199 10.47 -17.42 16.81
N GLU A 200 11.69 -17.10 16.38
CA GLU A 200 12.42 -15.92 16.88
C GLU A 200 11.71 -14.60 16.55
N LEU A 201 11.15 -14.48 15.36
CA LEU A 201 10.35 -13.32 14.96
C LEU A 201 9.13 -13.16 15.88
N VAL A 202 8.37 -14.23 16.10
CA VAL A 202 7.19 -14.20 16.97
C VAL A 202 7.58 -13.86 18.40
N LYS A 203 8.70 -14.39 18.90
CA LYS A 203 9.23 -14.09 20.24
C LYS A 203 9.62 -12.62 20.41
N ALA A 204 10.06 -11.96 19.34
CA ALA A 204 10.42 -10.52 19.36
C ALA A 204 9.19 -9.60 19.43
N GLN A 205 7.99 -10.12 19.17
CA GLN A 205 6.73 -9.37 19.23
C GLN A 205 6.16 -9.35 20.65
N CYS A 206 5.41 -8.29 21.00
CA CYS A 206 4.62 -8.27 22.24
C CYS A 206 3.43 -9.21 22.13
N ILE A 207 2.74 -9.25 20.99
CA ILE A 207 1.68 -10.20 20.69
C ILE A 207 2.26 -11.36 19.91
N GLN A 208 2.34 -12.54 20.54
CA GLN A 208 3.10 -13.68 20.04
C GLN A 208 2.31 -14.56 19.07
N HIS A 209 1.94 -13.98 17.91
CA HIS A 209 1.42 -14.72 16.75
C HIS A 209 1.86 -14.06 15.45
N ARG A 210 1.86 -14.81 14.36
CA ARG A 210 2.16 -14.27 13.04
C ARG A 210 1.02 -13.38 12.55
N LEU A 211 1.37 -12.16 12.15
CA LEU A 211 0.44 -11.27 11.48
C LEU A 211 0.18 -11.73 10.05
N GLU A 212 -1.05 -11.57 9.60
CA GLU A 212 -1.52 -11.93 8.27
C GLU A 212 -1.96 -10.68 7.48
N PRO A 213 -2.09 -10.77 6.14
CA PRO A 213 -2.56 -9.66 5.31
C PRO A 213 -3.85 -9.00 5.80
N ARG A 214 -4.78 -9.78 6.37
CA ARG A 214 -6.06 -9.29 6.91
C ARG A 214 -5.88 -8.31 8.08
N ASP A 215 -4.81 -8.46 8.89
CA ASP A 215 -4.57 -7.59 10.03
C ASP A 215 -4.20 -6.18 9.55
N VAL A 216 -3.42 -6.09 8.47
CA VAL A 216 -3.10 -4.83 7.79
C VAL A 216 -4.34 -4.26 7.08
N ALA A 217 -5.07 -5.10 6.35
CA ALA A 217 -6.24 -4.70 5.59
C ALA A 217 -7.34 -4.10 6.49
N ALA A 218 -7.50 -4.61 7.73
CA ALA A 218 -8.44 -4.09 8.72
C ALA A 218 -8.13 -2.62 9.06
N LEU A 219 -6.87 -2.27 9.29
CA LEU A 219 -6.46 -0.88 9.56
C LEU A 219 -6.59 -0.01 8.31
N VAL A 220 -6.21 -0.50 7.13
CA VAL A 220 -6.34 0.23 5.87
C VAL A 220 -7.80 0.59 5.60
N THR A 221 -8.73 -0.34 5.75
CA THR A 221 -10.16 -0.06 5.55
C THR A 221 -10.72 0.89 6.61
N PHE A 222 -10.29 0.79 7.87
CA PHE A 222 -10.63 1.76 8.90
C PHE A 222 -10.17 3.17 8.51
N LEU A 223 -8.90 3.35 8.13
CA LEU A 223 -8.35 4.64 7.72
C LEU A 223 -9.02 5.21 6.45
N ALA A 224 -9.52 4.35 5.58
CA ALA A 224 -10.27 4.76 4.40
C ALA A 224 -11.72 5.17 4.71
N SER A 225 -12.29 4.70 5.81
CA SER A 225 -13.69 4.94 6.21
C SER A 225 -13.90 6.34 6.79
N ASP A 226 -15.17 6.73 6.94
CA ASP A 226 -15.56 7.99 7.59
C ASP A 226 -15.32 7.95 9.11
N ASP A 227 -15.13 6.77 9.71
CA ASP A 227 -14.79 6.63 11.13
C ASP A 227 -13.40 7.21 11.45
N ALA A 228 -12.53 7.31 10.43
CA ALA A 228 -11.22 7.95 10.52
C ALA A 228 -11.21 9.41 10.03
N ARG A 229 -12.36 10.11 9.94
CA ARG A 229 -12.47 11.47 9.37
C ARG A 229 -11.57 12.52 10.02
N GLY A 230 -11.18 12.34 11.26
CA GLY A 230 -10.27 13.24 11.99
C GLY A 230 -8.79 12.85 11.91
N MET A 231 -8.43 11.82 11.11
CA MET A 231 -7.11 11.22 11.10
C MET A 231 -6.40 11.51 9.77
N THR A 232 -5.31 12.28 9.81
CA THR A 232 -4.48 12.60 8.63
C THR A 232 -3.07 12.98 9.03
N GLY A 233 -2.09 12.66 8.20
CA GLY A 233 -0.68 13.03 8.35
C GLY A 233 0.11 12.19 9.36
N HIS A 234 -0.38 11.00 9.72
CA HIS A 234 0.21 10.13 10.75
C HIS A 234 0.56 8.74 10.23
N GLU A 235 1.45 8.10 10.97
CA GLU A 235 1.85 6.69 10.84
C GLU A 235 1.05 5.84 11.83
N TYR A 236 0.58 4.67 11.37
CA TYR A 236 -0.17 3.71 12.17
C TYR A 236 0.44 2.31 12.00
N PHE A 237 0.88 1.73 13.10
CA PHE A 237 1.62 0.48 13.10
C PHE A 237 0.71 -0.74 13.21
N VAL A 238 1.01 -1.78 12.43
CA VAL A 238 0.45 -3.13 12.53
C VAL A 238 1.63 -4.09 12.61
N ASP A 239 2.27 -4.18 13.77
CA ASP A 239 3.57 -4.82 13.96
C ASP A 239 3.60 -5.79 15.16
N ALA A 240 2.45 -6.02 15.80
CA ALA A 240 2.35 -6.82 17.03
C ALA A 240 3.26 -6.32 18.18
N GLY A 241 3.65 -5.03 18.15
CA GLY A 241 4.54 -4.42 19.13
C GLY A 241 6.02 -4.79 18.93
N TRP A 242 6.45 -5.07 17.71
CA TRP A 242 7.84 -5.39 17.38
C TRP A 242 8.62 -4.13 16.98
N ARG A 243 9.00 -3.33 17.98
CA ARG A 243 9.90 -2.17 17.84
C ARG A 243 10.34 -1.62 19.20
#